data_8499982787647880ed4e258557d29e80
#
_entry.id   8499982787647880ed4e258557d29e80
#
_cell.length_a   1.000
_cell.length_b   1.000
_cell.length_c   1.000
_cell.angle_alpha   90.00
_cell.angle_beta   90.00
_cell.angle_gamma   90.00
#
_symmetry.space_group_name_H-M   'P 1'
#
loop_
_entity.id
_entity.type
_entity.pdbx_description
1 polymer ?
#
loop_
_entity_poly.entity_id
_entity_poly.type
_entity_poly.pdbx_seq_one_letter_code
_entity_poly.pdbx_strand_id
1 'polypeptide(L)'
;IVKAIDIQNVNTVIDIGTGAGFPGLPLKIAFPHLKVVLLDSLQKRVKFLNTVIEELGLKDIETLHGRAEDYAKKVEYREQFDLCVSRAVANLSTLSEYCIPYVKVGGAFIPYKSGEIEDELKQAKKAVKILGGNVREVVKFQLPGTEIGRSFVEIDKLEMTKKKYPRKAGLPSKEPL
;
A
#
# COMPACT_ATOMS: atom_id res chain seq x y z
N ILE A 1 1.88 12.03 -1.97
CA ILE A 1 1.42 11.13 -3.02
C ILE A 1 1.20 11.87 -4.35
N VAL A 2 0.66 13.08 -4.33
CA VAL A 2 0.43 13.93 -5.54
C VAL A 2 1.69 14.28 -6.33
N LYS A 3 2.87 14.03 -5.79
CA LYS A 3 4.16 14.13 -6.51
C LYS A 3 4.46 12.88 -7.34
N ALA A 4 3.82 11.77 -7.02
CA ALA A 4 4.10 10.46 -7.61
C ALA A 4 3.00 10.01 -8.59
N ILE A 5 1.76 10.40 -8.38
CA ILE A 5 0.63 9.95 -9.20
C ILE A 5 -0.44 11.05 -9.32
N ASP A 6 -1.11 11.09 -10.45
CA ASP A 6 -2.33 11.89 -10.62
C ASP A 6 -3.50 11.20 -9.89
N ILE A 7 -3.73 11.62 -8.65
CA ILE A 7 -4.74 11.05 -7.76
C ILE A 7 -6.17 11.27 -8.25
N GLN A 8 -6.43 12.21 -9.16
CA GLN A 8 -7.75 12.46 -9.73
C GLN A 8 -8.22 11.30 -10.63
N ASN A 9 -7.27 10.54 -11.18
CA ASN A 9 -7.55 9.36 -12.00
C ASN A 9 -7.64 8.05 -11.19
N VAL A 10 -7.50 8.12 -9.85
CA VAL A 10 -7.62 6.99 -8.93
C VAL A 10 -9.01 6.98 -8.32
N ASN A 11 -9.69 5.83 -8.30
CA ASN A 11 -11.00 5.66 -7.68
C ASN A 11 -10.95 4.81 -6.40
N THR A 12 -10.12 3.76 -6.41
CA THR A 12 -10.06 2.78 -5.32
C THR A 12 -8.65 2.70 -4.73
N VAL A 13 -8.56 2.83 -3.41
CA VAL A 13 -7.28 2.80 -2.67
C VAL A 13 -7.36 1.78 -1.55
N ILE A 14 -6.30 0.99 -1.38
CA ILE A 14 -6.10 0.19 -0.18
C ILE A 14 -4.82 0.61 0.54
N ASP A 15 -4.91 0.81 1.84
CA ASP A 15 -3.78 1.12 2.73
C ASP A 15 -3.44 -0.09 3.60
N ILE A 16 -2.31 -0.72 3.33
CA ILE A 16 -1.87 -1.95 3.98
C ILE A 16 -1.00 -1.64 5.20
N GLY A 17 -1.45 -2.14 6.36
CA GLY A 17 -0.79 -1.85 7.64
C GLY A 17 -0.97 -0.40 8.03
N THR A 18 -2.17 0.11 7.85
CA THR A 18 -2.54 1.52 7.96
C THR A 18 -2.22 2.16 9.33
N GLY A 19 -2.14 1.37 10.39
CA GLY A 19 -1.83 1.84 11.74
C GLY A 19 -2.91 2.77 12.29
N ALA A 20 -2.54 4.04 12.52
CA ALA A 20 -3.46 5.10 12.92
C ALA A 20 -4.18 5.76 11.72
N GLY A 21 -4.20 5.09 10.56
CA GLY A 21 -4.88 5.59 9.35
C GLY A 21 -3.99 6.34 8.37
N PHE A 22 -2.67 6.19 8.46
CA PHE A 22 -1.74 6.91 7.59
C PHE A 22 -1.04 5.99 6.57
N PRO A 23 -1.17 6.28 5.26
CA PRO A 23 -1.68 7.53 4.66
C PRO A 23 -3.18 7.53 4.30
N GLY A 24 -3.92 6.44 4.50
CA GLY A 24 -5.28 6.26 3.98
C GLY A 24 -6.30 7.31 4.41
N LEU A 25 -6.38 7.67 5.71
CA LEU A 25 -7.29 8.71 6.21
C LEU A 25 -6.98 10.09 5.61
N PRO A 26 -5.74 10.61 5.64
CA PRO A 26 -5.41 11.85 4.95
C PRO A 26 -5.76 11.86 3.46
N LEU A 27 -5.58 10.72 2.77
CA LEU A 27 -5.98 10.60 1.36
C LEU A 27 -7.49 10.74 1.20
N LYS A 28 -8.27 10.06 2.02
CA LYS A 28 -9.74 10.16 1.99
C LYS A 28 -10.25 11.57 2.28
N ILE A 29 -9.64 12.25 3.26
CA ILE A 29 -10.02 13.62 3.64
C ILE A 29 -9.68 14.61 2.51
N ALA A 30 -8.49 14.49 1.92
CA ALA A 30 -8.04 15.39 0.86
C ALA A 30 -8.72 15.12 -0.50
N PHE A 31 -9.13 13.87 -0.74
CA PHE A 31 -9.72 13.40 -1.99
C PHE A 31 -11.01 12.62 -1.73
N PRO A 32 -12.14 13.29 -1.46
CA PRO A 32 -13.39 12.65 -1.04
C PRO A 32 -13.99 11.67 -2.05
N HIS A 33 -13.62 11.75 -3.33
CA HIS A 33 -14.08 10.83 -4.37
C HIS A 33 -13.53 9.41 -4.24
N LEU A 34 -12.41 9.24 -3.52
CA LEU A 34 -11.76 7.94 -3.35
C LEU A 34 -12.64 6.98 -2.52
N LYS A 35 -12.69 5.73 -2.94
CA LYS A 35 -13.14 4.61 -2.11
C LYS A 35 -11.91 4.00 -1.44
N VAL A 36 -11.86 4.02 -0.10
CA VAL A 36 -10.67 3.67 0.66
C VAL A 36 -10.91 2.46 1.54
N VAL A 37 -9.98 1.52 1.52
CA VAL A 37 -9.92 0.39 2.44
C VAL A 37 -8.69 0.52 3.32
N LEU A 38 -8.89 0.47 4.65
CA LEU A 38 -7.84 0.53 5.65
C LEU A 38 -7.66 -0.86 6.27
N LEU A 39 -6.54 -1.51 6.02
CA LEU A 39 -6.27 -2.85 6.56
C LEU A 39 -5.19 -2.81 7.62
N ASP A 40 -5.48 -3.36 8.80
CA ASP A 40 -4.49 -3.56 9.87
C ASP A 40 -4.70 -4.89 10.59
N SER A 41 -3.61 -5.49 11.05
CA SER A 41 -3.64 -6.76 11.77
C SER A 41 -3.98 -6.62 13.26
N LEU A 42 -4.03 -5.41 13.80
CA LEU A 42 -4.31 -5.13 15.20
C LEU A 42 -5.74 -4.59 15.39
N GLN A 43 -6.60 -5.39 16.02
CA GLN A 43 -8.00 -5.03 16.29
C GLN A 43 -8.16 -3.67 17.00
N LYS A 44 -7.23 -3.33 17.90
CA LYS A 44 -7.25 -2.04 18.60
C LYS A 44 -7.16 -0.86 17.64
N ARG A 45 -6.33 -0.96 16.59
CA ARG A 45 -6.19 0.07 15.56
C ARG A 45 -7.44 0.19 14.71
N VAL A 46 -8.01 -0.95 14.31
CA VAL A 46 -9.26 -0.97 13.54
C VAL A 46 -10.41 -0.33 14.31
N LYS A 47 -10.55 -0.61 15.61
CA LYS A 47 -11.56 0.05 16.48
C LYS A 47 -11.36 1.57 16.51
N PHE A 48 -10.13 2.02 16.71
CA PHE A 48 -9.79 3.45 16.69
C PHE A 48 -10.17 4.10 15.35
N LEU A 49 -9.82 3.46 14.23
CA LEU A 49 -10.13 3.97 12.89
C LEU A 49 -11.65 4.09 12.67
N ASN A 50 -12.43 3.10 13.12
CA ASN A 50 -13.90 3.17 13.02
C ASN A 50 -14.47 4.38 13.78
N THR A 51 -13.98 4.64 14.99
CA THR A 51 -14.37 5.84 15.75
C THR A 51 -14.03 7.12 14.99
N VAL A 52 -12.81 7.22 14.44
CA VAL A 52 -12.39 8.41 13.66
C VAL A 52 -13.26 8.59 12.41
N ILE A 53 -13.53 7.52 11.68
CA ILE A 53 -14.38 7.54 10.48
C ILE A 53 -15.79 8.04 10.81
N GLU A 54 -16.38 7.53 11.90
CA GLU A 54 -17.69 7.91 12.38
C GLU A 54 -17.74 9.38 12.82
N GLU A 55 -16.81 9.82 13.66
CA GLU A 55 -16.75 11.20 14.17
C GLU A 55 -16.51 12.23 13.06
N LEU A 56 -15.74 11.89 12.04
CA LEU A 56 -15.50 12.75 10.88
C LEU A 56 -16.60 12.62 9.80
N GLY A 57 -17.55 11.71 9.97
CA GLY A 57 -18.63 11.48 9.00
C GLY A 57 -18.14 11.05 7.62
N LEU A 58 -16.99 10.37 7.54
CA LEU A 58 -16.41 9.97 6.26
C LEU A 58 -17.26 8.89 5.60
N LYS A 59 -17.44 9.00 4.28
CA LYS A 59 -18.19 8.05 3.44
C LYS A 59 -17.22 7.31 2.51
N ASP A 60 -17.66 6.16 1.97
CA ASP A 60 -16.84 5.34 1.06
C ASP A 60 -15.44 5.01 1.60
N ILE A 61 -15.37 4.72 2.88
CA ILE A 61 -14.18 4.24 3.57
C ILE A 61 -14.55 3.13 4.53
N GLU A 62 -13.81 2.03 4.50
CA GLU A 62 -14.01 0.88 5.38
C GLU A 62 -12.70 0.40 6.02
N THR A 63 -12.82 -0.34 7.11
CA THR A 63 -11.69 -0.93 7.80
C THR A 63 -11.75 -2.44 7.76
N LEU A 64 -10.59 -3.08 7.64
CA LEU A 64 -10.44 -4.54 7.68
C LEU A 64 -9.47 -4.94 8.78
N HIS A 65 -9.89 -5.90 9.60
CA HIS A 65 -9.03 -6.52 10.62
C HIS A 65 -8.50 -7.85 10.11
N GLY A 66 -7.18 -7.98 9.96
CA GLY A 66 -6.52 -9.22 9.60
C GLY A 66 -5.17 -9.06 8.93
N ARG A 67 -4.63 -10.16 8.45
CA ARG A 67 -3.36 -10.19 7.74
C ARG A 67 -3.53 -9.83 6.27
N ALA A 68 -2.57 -9.09 5.73
CA ALA A 68 -2.55 -8.72 4.32
C ALA A 68 -2.56 -9.98 3.43
N GLU A 69 -1.77 -10.99 3.78
CA GLU A 69 -1.66 -12.22 3.01
C GLU A 69 -2.98 -13.01 2.89
N ASP A 70 -3.85 -12.89 3.90
CA ASP A 70 -5.12 -13.62 3.91
C ASP A 70 -6.18 -12.89 3.07
N TYR A 71 -6.28 -11.57 3.21
CA TYR A 71 -7.23 -10.77 2.42
C TYR A 71 -6.87 -10.72 0.94
N ALA A 72 -5.57 -10.70 0.58
CA ALA A 72 -5.14 -10.72 -0.82
C ALA A 72 -5.48 -12.02 -1.58
N LYS A 73 -5.99 -13.05 -0.89
CA LYS A 73 -6.49 -14.29 -1.51
C LYS A 73 -7.99 -14.27 -1.78
N LYS A 74 -8.71 -13.33 -1.16
CA LYS A 74 -10.16 -13.19 -1.33
C LYS A 74 -10.45 -12.44 -2.62
N VAL A 75 -11.40 -12.92 -3.41
CA VAL A 75 -11.74 -12.37 -4.74
C VAL A 75 -12.20 -10.91 -4.66
N GLU A 76 -12.80 -10.52 -3.53
CA GLU A 76 -13.32 -9.17 -3.27
C GLU A 76 -12.21 -8.12 -3.16
N TYR A 77 -10.97 -8.55 -2.86
CA TYR A 77 -9.85 -7.64 -2.62
C TYR A 77 -8.67 -7.86 -3.57
N ARG A 78 -8.52 -9.08 -4.08
CA ARG A 78 -7.42 -9.44 -4.95
C ARG A 78 -7.53 -8.73 -6.29
N GLU A 79 -6.50 -7.95 -6.64
CA GLU A 79 -6.41 -7.23 -7.93
C GLU A 79 -7.63 -6.34 -8.22
N GLN A 80 -8.17 -5.68 -7.17
CA GLN A 80 -9.35 -4.81 -7.25
C GLN A 80 -9.04 -3.32 -7.15
N PHE A 81 -7.85 -2.95 -6.70
CA PHE A 81 -7.55 -1.55 -6.38
C PHE A 81 -6.72 -0.88 -7.47
N ASP A 82 -7.06 0.40 -7.76
CA ASP A 82 -6.24 1.27 -8.62
C ASP A 82 -4.89 1.56 -7.98
N LEU A 83 -4.92 1.78 -6.66
CA LEU A 83 -3.76 2.18 -5.89
C LEU A 83 -3.69 1.38 -4.57
N CYS A 84 -2.52 0.80 -4.33
CA CYS A 84 -2.14 0.33 -3.00
C CYS A 84 -1.09 1.25 -2.41
N VAL A 85 -1.26 1.64 -1.16
CA VAL A 85 -0.28 2.41 -0.39
C VAL A 85 0.10 1.68 0.87
N SER A 86 1.27 1.97 1.40
CA SER A 86 1.72 1.47 2.70
C SER A 86 2.87 2.31 3.24
N ARG A 87 2.96 2.43 4.57
CA ARG A 87 4.01 3.19 5.26
C ARG A 87 4.54 2.43 6.47
N ALA A 88 5.87 2.30 6.57
CA ALA A 88 6.57 1.78 7.75
C ALA A 88 6.16 0.38 8.22
N VAL A 89 5.82 -0.53 7.30
CA VAL A 89 5.37 -1.90 7.61
C VAL A 89 6.50 -2.91 7.55
N ALA A 90 7.28 -2.92 6.46
CA ALA A 90 8.33 -3.90 6.21
C ALA A 90 9.35 -3.37 5.18
N ASN A 91 10.44 -4.13 4.94
CA ASN A 91 11.30 -3.88 3.80
C ASN A 91 10.53 -4.05 2.47
N LEU A 92 11.03 -3.45 1.40
CA LEU A 92 10.30 -3.35 0.13
C LEU A 92 10.04 -4.72 -0.51
N SER A 93 10.93 -5.71 -0.36
CA SER A 93 10.73 -7.05 -0.89
C SER A 93 9.52 -7.73 -0.23
N THR A 94 9.48 -7.79 1.10
CA THR A 94 8.35 -8.29 1.89
C THR A 94 7.07 -7.49 1.63
N LEU A 95 7.20 -6.17 1.63
CA LEU A 95 6.07 -5.26 1.45
C LEU A 95 5.44 -5.41 0.07
N SER A 96 6.24 -5.67 -0.96
CA SER A 96 5.74 -5.96 -2.31
C SER A 96 4.84 -7.18 -2.33
N GLU A 97 5.17 -8.24 -1.59
CA GLU A 97 4.32 -9.43 -1.51
C GLU A 97 3.02 -9.19 -0.73
N TYR A 98 3.03 -8.26 0.24
CA TYR A 98 1.81 -7.86 0.94
C TYR A 98 0.89 -6.99 0.11
N CYS A 99 1.43 -6.15 -0.79
CA CYS A 99 0.70 -5.05 -1.41
C CYS A 99 0.35 -5.28 -2.89
N ILE A 100 1.29 -5.77 -3.71
CA ILE A 100 1.09 -5.91 -5.16
C ILE A 100 -0.09 -6.83 -5.52
N PRO A 101 -0.41 -7.92 -4.78
CA PRO A 101 -1.56 -8.77 -5.07
C PRO A 101 -2.93 -8.08 -4.97
N TYR A 102 -3.03 -6.92 -4.34
CA TYR A 102 -4.28 -6.13 -4.28
C TYR A 102 -4.49 -5.25 -5.51
N VAL A 103 -3.39 -4.90 -6.20
CA VAL A 103 -3.40 -3.93 -7.29
C VAL A 103 -3.89 -4.60 -8.58
N LYS A 104 -4.88 -4.01 -9.25
CA LYS A 104 -5.33 -4.44 -10.57
C LYS A 104 -4.25 -4.19 -11.64
N VAL A 105 -4.24 -4.94 -12.71
CA VAL A 105 -3.35 -4.66 -13.86
C VAL A 105 -3.67 -3.27 -14.40
N GLY A 106 -2.62 -2.45 -14.60
CA GLY A 106 -2.73 -1.03 -14.95
C GLY A 106 -2.80 -0.09 -13.74
N GLY A 107 -2.91 -0.61 -12.51
CA GLY A 107 -2.82 0.16 -11.27
C GLY A 107 -1.39 0.28 -10.75
N ALA A 108 -1.23 0.86 -9.56
CA ALA A 108 0.08 1.11 -8.94
C ALA A 108 0.14 0.74 -7.46
N PHE A 109 1.31 0.31 -7.03
CA PHE A 109 1.68 0.23 -5.61
C PHE A 109 2.71 1.32 -5.30
N ILE A 110 2.42 2.16 -4.31
CA ILE A 110 3.29 3.28 -3.90
C ILE A 110 3.60 3.20 -2.40
N PRO A 111 4.69 2.51 -2.01
CA PRO A 111 5.20 2.55 -0.63
C PRO A 111 5.83 3.91 -0.30
N TYR A 112 5.58 4.35 0.94
CA TYR A 112 6.19 5.52 1.55
C TYR A 112 7.47 5.08 2.27
N LYS A 113 8.62 5.58 1.81
CA LYS A 113 9.94 5.15 2.28
C LYS A 113 10.79 6.32 2.81
N SER A 114 11.94 5.99 3.43
CA SER A 114 12.98 6.96 3.78
C SER A 114 13.61 7.60 2.54
N GLY A 115 14.46 8.60 2.74
CA GLY A 115 15.18 9.24 1.62
C GLY A 115 16.19 8.31 0.95
N GLU A 116 16.82 7.41 1.72
CA GLU A 116 17.78 6.43 1.23
C GLU A 116 17.06 5.10 1.01
N ILE A 117 16.89 4.71 -0.24
CA ILE A 117 16.08 3.56 -0.66
C ILE A 117 16.83 2.63 -1.64
N GLU A 118 18.00 3.02 -2.11
CA GLU A 118 18.71 2.37 -3.21
C GLU A 118 18.99 0.90 -2.97
N ASP A 119 19.53 0.55 -1.80
CA ASP A 119 19.86 -0.83 -1.47
C ASP A 119 18.60 -1.68 -1.27
N GLU A 120 17.61 -1.13 -0.60
CA GLU A 120 16.31 -1.80 -0.42
C GLU A 120 15.61 -2.04 -1.76
N LEU A 121 15.66 -1.04 -2.66
CA LEU A 121 15.12 -1.14 -4.01
C LEU A 121 15.82 -2.22 -4.84
N LYS A 122 17.17 -2.27 -4.78
CA LYS A 122 17.96 -3.28 -5.48
C LYS A 122 17.57 -4.69 -5.05
N GLN A 123 17.40 -4.91 -3.74
CA GLN A 123 16.98 -6.20 -3.20
C GLN A 123 15.55 -6.57 -3.61
N ALA A 124 14.64 -5.60 -3.69
CA ALA A 124 13.23 -5.83 -3.99
C ALA A 124 12.91 -6.04 -5.48
N LYS A 125 13.80 -5.70 -6.40
CA LYS A 125 13.54 -5.81 -7.86
C LYS A 125 13.01 -7.17 -8.29
N LYS A 126 13.62 -8.24 -7.75
CA LYS A 126 13.22 -9.62 -8.05
C LYS A 126 11.81 -9.91 -7.55
N ALA A 127 11.49 -9.52 -6.31
CA ALA A 127 10.18 -9.68 -5.71
C ALA A 127 9.09 -8.94 -6.51
N VAL A 128 9.32 -7.67 -6.82
CA VAL A 128 8.41 -6.85 -7.63
C VAL A 128 8.09 -7.53 -8.96
N LYS A 129 9.11 -7.99 -9.69
CA LYS A 129 8.93 -8.67 -10.98
C LYS A 129 8.15 -9.99 -10.84
N ILE A 130 8.46 -10.81 -9.85
CA ILE A 130 7.77 -12.09 -9.58
C ILE A 130 6.27 -11.87 -9.32
N LEU A 131 5.91 -10.74 -8.68
CA LEU A 131 4.55 -10.38 -8.31
C LEU A 131 3.76 -9.68 -9.44
N GLY A 132 4.39 -9.49 -10.61
CA GLY A 132 3.77 -8.86 -11.78
C GLY A 132 3.91 -7.34 -11.81
N GLY A 133 4.82 -6.78 -11.01
CA GLY A 133 5.10 -5.35 -10.97
C GLY A 133 6.36 -4.96 -11.71
N ASN A 134 6.51 -3.66 -11.94
CA ASN A 134 7.73 -3.03 -12.45
C ASN A 134 7.96 -1.69 -11.74
N VAL A 135 9.18 -1.45 -11.30
CA VAL A 135 9.53 -0.14 -10.72
C VAL A 135 9.65 0.86 -11.85
N ARG A 136 8.77 1.88 -11.83
CA ARG A 136 8.78 2.97 -12.81
C ARG A 136 9.74 4.07 -12.41
N GLU A 137 9.58 4.59 -11.20
CA GLU A 137 10.35 5.75 -10.73
C GLU A 137 10.51 5.73 -9.21
N VAL A 138 11.49 6.49 -8.72
CA VAL A 138 11.66 6.84 -7.29
C VAL A 138 11.61 8.35 -7.15
N VAL A 139 10.54 8.84 -6.57
CA VAL A 139 10.35 10.27 -6.33
C VAL A 139 10.89 10.63 -4.95
N LYS A 140 12.07 11.26 -4.90
CA LYS A 140 12.69 11.74 -3.66
C LYS A 140 12.27 13.17 -3.36
N PHE A 141 12.04 13.47 -2.09
CA PHE A 141 11.69 14.81 -1.62
C PHE A 141 12.08 14.99 -0.16
N GLN A 142 12.14 16.24 0.28
CA GLN A 142 12.25 16.58 1.70
C GLN A 142 10.89 16.97 2.26
N LEU A 143 10.64 16.62 3.51
CA LEU A 143 9.44 17.10 4.20
C LEU A 143 9.54 18.63 4.36
N PRO A 144 8.46 19.37 4.05
CA PRO A 144 8.49 20.84 4.15
C PRO A 144 8.95 21.32 5.54
N GLY A 145 9.88 22.28 5.55
CA GLY A 145 10.44 22.86 6.79
C GLY A 145 11.39 21.96 7.56
N THR A 146 11.87 20.85 6.98
CA THR A 146 12.82 19.93 7.60
C THR A 146 13.90 19.47 6.62
N GLU A 147 14.98 18.87 7.15
CA GLU A 147 16.00 18.17 6.36
C GLU A 147 15.68 16.67 6.16
N ILE A 148 14.49 16.23 6.57
CA ILE A 148 14.11 14.83 6.55
C ILE A 148 13.75 14.40 5.12
N GLY A 149 14.61 13.58 4.52
CA GLY A 149 14.38 12.97 3.22
C GLY A 149 13.30 11.87 3.27
N ARG A 150 12.49 11.83 2.23
CA ARG A 150 11.48 10.78 1.99
C ARG A 150 11.48 10.40 0.52
N SER A 151 10.92 9.21 0.25
CA SER A 151 10.72 8.78 -1.14
C SER A 151 9.39 8.05 -1.32
N PHE A 152 8.84 8.17 -2.51
CA PHE A 152 7.85 7.25 -3.07
C PHE A 152 8.54 6.35 -4.07
N VAL A 153 8.29 5.05 -4.00
CA VAL A 153 8.69 4.11 -5.05
C VAL A 153 7.45 3.81 -5.89
N GLU A 154 7.46 4.19 -7.15
CA GLU A 154 6.34 3.95 -8.05
C GLU A 154 6.48 2.58 -8.69
N ILE A 155 5.58 1.67 -8.36
CA ILE A 155 5.56 0.30 -8.86
C ILE A 155 4.28 0.09 -9.65
N ASP A 156 4.40 0.03 -10.98
CA ASP A 156 3.28 -0.28 -11.86
C ASP A 156 2.95 -1.77 -11.83
N LYS A 157 1.66 -2.10 -11.83
CA LYS A 157 1.18 -3.47 -11.98
C LYS A 157 0.99 -3.80 -13.45
N LEU A 158 1.89 -4.61 -14.01
CA LEU A 158 1.90 -4.96 -15.43
C LEU A 158 1.20 -6.29 -15.72
N GLU A 159 1.29 -7.26 -14.80
CA GLU A 159 0.78 -8.60 -14.99
C GLU A 159 0.02 -9.08 -13.74
N MET A 160 -0.88 -10.03 -13.92
CA MET A 160 -1.57 -10.68 -12.80
C MET A 160 -0.58 -11.39 -11.88
N THR A 161 -0.74 -11.24 -10.58
CA THR A 161 0.07 -11.97 -9.59
C THR A 161 -0.32 -13.46 -9.59
N LYS A 162 0.66 -14.35 -9.72
CA LYS A 162 0.43 -15.80 -9.72
C LYS A 162 -0.31 -16.25 -8.45
N LYS A 163 -1.24 -17.21 -8.57
CA LYS A 163 -2.11 -17.68 -7.46
C LYS A 163 -1.36 -18.16 -6.21
N LYS A 164 -0.10 -18.61 -6.34
CA LYS A 164 0.73 -18.99 -5.20
C LYS A 164 1.18 -17.82 -4.30
N TYR A 165 0.98 -16.56 -4.76
CA TYR A 165 1.27 -15.36 -3.98
C TYR A 165 -0.01 -14.61 -3.61
N PRO A 166 -0.04 -13.95 -2.44
CA PRO A 166 1.00 -14.00 -1.42
C PRO A 166 1.08 -15.40 -0.80
N ARG A 167 2.27 -15.74 -0.31
CA ARG A 167 2.52 -16.96 0.44
C ARG A 167 1.75 -16.95 1.78
N LYS A 168 1.84 -18.04 2.54
CA LYS A 168 1.18 -18.14 3.86
C LYS A 168 1.60 -16.99 4.77
N ALA A 169 0.65 -16.49 5.57
CA ALA A 169 0.87 -15.42 6.53
C ALA A 169 2.13 -15.64 7.39
N GLY A 170 2.96 -14.60 7.47
CA GLY A 170 4.23 -14.59 8.18
C GLY A 170 5.43 -15.15 7.37
N LEU A 171 5.22 -15.89 6.28
CA LEU A 171 6.33 -16.40 5.47
C LEU A 171 7.08 -15.29 4.70
N PRO A 172 6.40 -14.27 4.11
CA PRO A 172 7.08 -13.19 3.41
C PRO A 172 8.08 -12.41 4.27
N SER A 173 7.83 -12.28 5.57
CA SER A 173 8.74 -11.59 6.49
C SER A 173 9.92 -12.44 6.95
N LYS A 174 9.76 -13.77 6.99
CA LYS A 174 10.83 -14.71 7.39
C LYS A 174 11.76 -15.01 6.23
N GLU A 175 11.21 -15.10 5.04
CA GLU A 175 11.90 -15.50 3.80
C GLU A 175 11.47 -14.55 2.68
N PRO A 176 11.99 -13.30 2.62
CA PRO A 176 11.69 -12.37 1.53
C PRO A 176 12.02 -12.94 0.15
N LEU A 177 11.25 -12.59 -0.89
CA LEU A 177 11.44 -13.03 -2.29
C LEU A 177 12.73 -12.50 -2.90
#